data_e9821621a80b25ea1bdc33f64fff4ede
#
_entry.id   e9821621a80b25ea1bdc33f64fff4ede
#
_cell.length_a   1.000
_cell.length_b   1.000
_cell.length_c   1.000
_cell.angle_alpha   90.00
_cell.angle_beta   90.00
_cell.angle_gamma   90.00
#
_symmetry.space_group_name_H-M   'P 1'
#
loop_
_entity.id
_entity.type
_entity.pdbx_description
1 polymer ?
#
loop_
_entity_poly.entity_id
_entity_poly.type
_entity_poly.pdbx_seq_one_letter_code
_entity_poly.pdbx_strand_id
1 'polypeptide(L)'
;IIQENYGPADARIADTLRQRALVDYYLASYAPPAEEGFSFGAETAEQPAAQAYVVNSFVSGREALRRVVELRQQDGNSTELERSRALAELADWHQLFNRRQTALRIYQEAWTLGAQAGDTSPHILSSVFGQPLALPVLPAELDAAAPAAAAGPAWITSRFAVNESGRAQDVEVLESSPPAADKQIARLRKRLLATPFRPRFAPGDARGSPPLTRLRSRPT
;
A
#
# COMPACT_ATOMS: atom_id res chain seq x y z
N ILE A 1 -16.17 -23.00 0.22
CA ILE A 1 -16.39 -23.33 -1.21
C ILE A 1 -15.06 -23.48 -1.96
N ILE A 2 -14.15 -22.46 -2.02
CA ILE A 2 -12.86 -22.61 -2.74
C ILE A 2 -11.99 -23.68 -2.10
N GLN A 3 -11.82 -23.66 -0.77
CA GLN A 3 -11.04 -24.67 -0.05
C GLN A 3 -11.57 -26.08 -0.19
N GLU A 4 -12.89 -26.26 -0.21
CA GLU A 4 -13.55 -27.55 -0.37
C GLU A 4 -13.38 -28.12 -1.78
N ASN A 5 -13.38 -27.27 -2.81
CA ASN A 5 -13.33 -27.71 -4.21
C ASN A 5 -11.92 -27.84 -4.77
N TYR A 6 -10.96 -27.03 -4.28
CA TYR A 6 -9.63 -26.89 -4.89
C TYR A 6 -8.47 -27.12 -3.92
N GLY A 7 -8.80 -27.36 -2.65
CA GLY A 7 -7.80 -27.58 -1.59
C GLY A 7 -7.36 -26.32 -0.86
N PRO A 8 -6.72 -26.48 0.30
CA PRO A 8 -6.41 -25.37 1.22
C PRO A 8 -5.25 -24.47 0.76
N ALA A 9 -4.52 -24.85 -0.27
CA ALA A 9 -3.36 -24.09 -0.80
C ALA A 9 -3.60 -23.46 -2.18
N ASP A 10 -4.85 -23.43 -2.66
CA ASP A 10 -5.17 -22.87 -3.98
C ASP A 10 -4.85 -21.37 -4.06
N ALA A 11 -4.21 -20.94 -5.16
CA ALA A 11 -3.80 -19.55 -5.39
C ALA A 11 -4.96 -18.55 -5.28
N ARG A 12 -6.17 -18.94 -5.66
CA ARG A 12 -7.39 -18.10 -5.55
C ARG A 12 -7.73 -17.74 -4.13
N ILE A 13 -7.35 -18.57 -3.14
CA ILE A 13 -7.53 -18.25 -1.73
C ILE A 13 -6.65 -17.03 -1.37
N ALA A 14 -5.41 -17.01 -1.82
CA ALA A 14 -4.51 -15.89 -1.57
C ALA A 14 -5.05 -14.58 -2.16
N ASP A 15 -5.59 -14.61 -3.38
CA ASP A 15 -6.17 -13.43 -4.02
C ASP A 15 -7.45 -12.95 -3.30
N THR A 16 -8.30 -13.88 -2.88
CA THR A 16 -9.50 -13.55 -2.07
C THR A 16 -9.11 -12.89 -0.74
N LEU A 17 -8.04 -13.38 -0.09
CA LEU A 17 -7.55 -12.82 1.16
C LEU A 17 -6.95 -11.41 0.97
N ARG A 18 -6.25 -11.16 -0.15
CA ARG A 18 -5.78 -9.82 -0.52
C ARG A 18 -6.93 -8.85 -0.75
N GLN A 19 -7.95 -9.27 -1.50
CA GLN A 19 -9.15 -8.45 -1.73
C GLN A 19 -9.86 -8.15 -0.42
N ARG A 20 -9.99 -9.13 0.48
CA ARG A 20 -10.56 -8.91 1.81
C ARG A 20 -9.77 -7.85 2.58
N ALA A 21 -8.45 -7.96 2.64
CA ALA A 21 -7.62 -6.97 3.31
C ALA A 21 -7.80 -5.57 2.72
N LEU A 22 -7.92 -5.45 1.39
CA LEU A 22 -8.18 -4.18 0.72
C LEU A 22 -9.55 -3.60 1.12
N VAL A 23 -10.59 -4.41 1.17
CA VAL A 23 -11.91 -4.00 1.66
C VAL A 23 -11.84 -3.53 3.11
N ASP A 24 -11.16 -4.28 4.00
CA ASP A 24 -10.97 -3.91 5.40
C ASP A 24 -10.26 -2.55 5.54
N TYR A 25 -9.26 -2.25 4.67
CA TYR A 25 -8.61 -0.96 4.63
C TYR A 25 -9.57 0.17 4.23
N TYR A 26 -10.35 -0.01 3.17
CA TYR A 26 -11.32 0.99 2.74
C TYR A 26 -12.39 1.23 3.79
N LEU A 27 -12.91 0.18 4.38
CA LEU A 27 -13.87 0.29 5.47
C LEU A 27 -13.28 1.09 6.65
N ALA A 28 -12.03 0.85 7.04
CA ALA A 28 -11.35 1.62 8.08
C ALA A 28 -11.10 3.08 7.69
N SER A 29 -10.82 3.35 6.40
CA SER A 29 -10.48 4.68 5.90
C SER A 29 -11.71 5.56 5.65
N TYR A 30 -12.83 4.95 5.31
CA TYR A 30 -14.10 5.62 4.97
C TYR A 30 -15.20 5.32 5.99
N ALA A 31 -14.84 4.76 7.17
CA ALA A 31 -15.80 4.65 8.24
C ALA A 31 -16.43 6.04 8.47
N PRO A 32 -17.75 6.17 8.36
CA PRO A 32 -18.41 7.44 8.64
C PRO A 32 -18.00 7.89 10.03
N PRO A 33 -17.74 9.21 10.24
CA PRO A 33 -17.65 9.71 11.59
C PRO A 33 -18.89 9.21 12.33
N ALA A 34 -18.72 8.73 13.56
CA ALA A 34 -19.84 8.27 14.37
C ALA A 34 -20.93 9.33 14.24
N GLU A 35 -22.08 8.95 13.65
CA GLU A 35 -23.19 9.90 13.55
C GLU A 35 -23.41 10.41 14.96
N GLU A 36 -23.48 11.72 15.12
CA GLU A 36 -23.93 12.34 16.36
C GLU A 36 -25.40 11.89 16.53
N GLY A 37 -25.55 10.63 16.98
CA GLY A 37 -26.86 10.11 17.31
C GLY A 37 -27.43 11.00 18.39
N PHE A 38 -28.65 11.47 18.23
CA PHE A 38 -29.40 12.14 19.26
C PHE A 38 -29.44 11.29 20.51
N SER A 39 -28.40 11.42 21.31
CA SER A 39 -28.28 10.75 22.61
C SER A 39 -29.01 11.59 23.63
N PHE A 40 -30.22 11.18 23.93
CA PHE A 40 -30.89 11.64 25.14
C PHE A 40 -30.09 11.17 26.35
N GLY A 41 -29.16 11.99 26.84
CA GLY A 41 -28.65 11.92 28.21
C GLY A 41 -27.56 10.89 28.53
N ALA A 42 -26.66 10.53 27.61
CA ALA A 42 -25.44 9.79 27.96
C ALA A 42 -24.20 10.48 27.35
N GLU A 43 -23.68 11.44 28.08
CA GLU A 43 -22.30 11.90 27.92
C GLU A 43 -21.37 10.71 28.13
N THR A 44 -20.47 10.39 27.18
CA THR A 44 -19.25 9.56 27.33
C THR A 44 -19.08 8.25 26.56
N ALA A 45 -19.87 7.87 25.54
CA ALA A 45 -19.69 6.54 24.92
C ALA A 45 -19.33 6.51 23.42
N GLU A 46 -19.15 7.64 22.71
CA GLU A 46 -19.15 7.61 21.24
C GLU A 46 -17.77 7.52 20.54
N GLN A 47 -16.67 7.78 21.23
CA GLN A 47 -15.33 7.55 20.67
C GLN A 47 -14.89 6.07 20.55
N PRO A 48 -15.37 5.11 21.38
CA PRO A 48 -14.92 3.72 21.33
C PRO A 48 -15.38 2.97 20.06
N ALA A 49 -16.51 3.31 19.46
CA ALA A 49 -17.04 2.53 18.32
C ALA A 49 -16.22 2.72 17.02
N ALA A 50 -15.87 3.95 16.66
CA ALA A 50 -15.05 4.22 15.47
C ALA A 50 -13.63 3.68 15.63
N GLN A 51 -13.04 3.83 16.83
CA GLN A 51 -11.73 3.24 17.12
C GLN A 51 -11.76 1.72 17.12
N ALA A 52 -12.79 1.10 17.68
CA ALA A 52 -12.98 -0.35 17.67
C ALA A 52 -13.10 -0.86 16.23
N TYR A 53 -13.80 -0.12 15.35
CA TYR A 53 -13.95 -0.47 13.94
C TYR A 53 -12.60 -0.46 13.20
N VAL A 54 -11.79 0.59 13.37
CA VAL A 54 -10.44 0.67 12.78
C VAL A 54 -9.55 -0.44 13.32
N VAL A 55 -9.60 -0.74 14.62
CA VAL A 55 -8.83 -1.82 15.23
C VAL A 55 -9.25 -3.18 14.69
N ASN A 56 -10.55 -3.44 14.58
CA ASN A 56 -11.07 -4.71 14.03
C ASN A 56 -10.69 -4.89 12.57
N SER A 57 -10.79 -3.84 11.74
CA SER A 57 -10.36 -3.87 10.34
C SER A 57 -8.85 -4.12 10.23
N PHE A 58 -8.03 -3.49 11.09
CA PHE A 58 -6.59 -3.76 11.13
C PHE A 58 -6.30 -5.24 11.44
N VAL A 59 -6.95 -5.80 12.45
CA VAL A 59 -6.74 -7.20 12.88
C VAL A 59 -7.17 -8.16 11.77
N SER A 60 -8.36 -7.95 11.19
CA SER A 60 -8.93 -8.79 10.13
C SER A 60 -8.04 -8.82 8.89
N GLY A 61 -7.65 -7.66 8.36
CA GLY A 61 -6.79 -7.59 7.17
C GLY A 61 -5.37 -8.10 7.43
N ARG A 62 -4.82 -7.87 8.63
CA ARG A 62 -3.54 -8.45 9.03
C ARG A 62 -3.58 -9.97 9.01
N GLU A 63 -4.61 -10.57 9.61
CA GLU A 63 -4.75 -12.04 9.63
C GLU A 63 -4.94 -12.61 8.22
N ALA A 64 -5.70 -11.92 7.36
CA ALA A 64 -5.84 -12.30 5.96
C ALA A 64 -4.48 -12.33 5.24
N LEU A 65 -3.66 -11.28 5.38
CA LEU A 65 -2.35 -11.21 4.74
C LEU A 65 -1.32 -12.15 5.39
N ARG A 66 -1.39 -12.40 6.69
CA ARG A 66 -0.58 -13.46 7.33
C ARG A 66 -0.90 -14.83 6.75
N ARG A 67 -2.18 -15.10 6.52
CA ARG A 67 -2.58 -16.35 5.87
C ARG A 67 -2.05 -16.46 4.44
N VAL A 68 -1.97 -15.36 3.68
CA VAL A 68 -1.30 -15.33 2.36
C VAL A 68 0.18 -15.73 2.50
N VAL A 69 0.90 -15.16 3.48
CA VAL A 69 2.31 -15.51 3.74
C VAL A 69 2.45 -17.00 4.06
N GLU A 70 1.61 -17.53 4.96
CA GLU A 70 1.62 -18.94 5.31
C GLU A 70 1.35 -19.87 4.11
N LEU A 71 0.37 -19.52 3.28
CA LEU A 71 0.06 -20.27 2.06
C LEU A 71 1.27 -20.33 1.13
N ARG A 72 1.96 -19.19 0.93
CA ARG A 72 3.18 -19.15 0.11
C ARG A 72 4.37 -19.89 0.72
N GLN A 73 4.45 -19.96 2.05
CA GLN A 73 5.49 -20.73 2.74
C GLN A 73 5.24 -22.24 2.66
N GLN A 74 3.97 -22.65 2.73
CA GLN A 74 3.57 -24.06 2.67
C GLN A 74 3.55 -24.63 1.24
N ASP A 75 3.38 -23.77 0.24
CA ASP A 75 3.42 -24.17 -1.16
C ASP A 75 4.86 -24.45 -1.60
N GLY A 76 5.18 -25.72 -1.82
CA GLY A 76 6.49 -26.16 -2.28
C GLY A 76 6.88 -25.62 -3.67
N ASN A 77 5.91 -25.15 -4.47
CA ASN A 77 6.14 -24.55 -5.80
C ASN A 77 6.32 -23.03 -5.73
N SER A 78 6.03 -22.41 -4.59
CA SER A 78 6.23 -20.97 -4.41
C SER A 78 7.70 -20.61 -4.44
N THR A 79 8.03 -19.66 -5.31
CA THR A 79 9.38 -19.08 -5.40
C THR A 79 9.66 -18.20 -4.18
N GLU A 80 10.94 -17.99 -3.86
CA GLU A 80 11.35 -17.04 -2.81
C GLU A 80 10.88 -15.62 -3.08
N LEU A 81 10.77 -15.25 -4.35
CA LEU A 81 10.18 -13.97 -4.75
C LEU A 81 8.71 -13.85 -4.38
N GLU A 82 7.90 -14.88 -4.62
CA GLU A 82 6.48 -14.86 -4.27
C GLU A 82 6.29 -14.79 -2.76
N ARG A 83 7.13 -15.48 -2.00
CA ARG A 83 7.19 -15.40 -0.53
C ARG A 83 7.61 -14.01 -0.07
N SER A 84 8.66 -13.43 -0.69
CA SER A 84 9.12 -12.07 -0.44
C SER A 84 8.01 -11.04 -0.72
N ARG A 85 7.30 -11.19 -1.84
CA ARG A 85 6.17 -10.31 -2.21
C ARG A 85 5.04 -10.39 -1.18
N ALA A 86 4.68 -11.59 -0.72
CA ALA A 86 3.65 -11.77 0.31
C ALA A 86 4.04 -11.10 1.63
N LEU A 87 5.31 -11.20 2.04
CA LEU A 87 5.82 -10.47 3.21
C LEU A 87 5.79 -8.95 3.00
N ALA A 88 6.14 -8.46 1.79
CA ALA A 88 6.06 -7.04 1.48
C ALA A 88 4.61 -6.52 1.56
N GLU A 89 3.63 -7.28 1.10
CA GLU A 89 2.20 -6.95 1.22
C GLU A 89 1.75 -6.86 2.70
N LEU A 90 2.23 -7.77 3.55
CA LEU A 90 1.98 -7.70 5.00
C LEU A 90 2.66 -6.47 5.63
N ALA A 91 3.86 -6.11 5.18
CA ALA A 91 4.53 -4.89 5.63
C ALA A 91 3.78 -3.62 5.18
N ASP A 92 3.27 -3.59 3.94
CA ASP A 92 2.40 -2.51 3.43
C ASP A 92 1.19 -2.31 4.34
N TRP A 93 0.58 -3.39 4.81
CA TRP A 93 -0.55 -3.32 5.74
C TRP A 93 -0.19 -2.61 7.04
N HIS A 94 0.96 -2.97 7.62
CA HIS A 94 1.44 -2.28 8.81
C HIS A 94 1.76 -0.80 8.53
N GLN A 95 2.29 -0.49 7.35
CA GLN A 95 2.60 0.87 6.91
C GLN A 95 1.33 1.72 6.77
N LEU A 96 0.26 1.17 6.17
CA LEU A 96 -1.05 1.82 6.01
C LEU A 96 -1.65 2.24 7.36
N PHE A 97 -1.50 1.40 8.38
CA PHE A 97 -1.97 1.66 9.74
C PHE A 97 -0.92 2.33 10.65
N ASN A 98 0.07 3.00 10.05
CA ASN A 98 1.09 3.79 10.74
C ASN A 98 1.98 3.00 11.73
N ARG A 99 2.05 1.67 11.59
CA ARG A 99 2.92 0.77 12.38
C ARG A 99 4.30 0.63 11.74
N ARG A 100 5.00 1.76 11.56
CA ARG A 100 6.20 1.90 10.73
C ARG A 100 7.34 0.98 11.14
N GLN A 101 7.63 0.85 12.44
CA GLN A 101 8.74 0.00 12.89
C GLN A 101 8.49 -1.47 12.57
N THR A 102 7.25 -1.94 12.75
CA THR A 102 6.87 -3.30 12.38
C THR A 102 6.93 -3.48 10.86
N ALA A 103 6.43 -2.51 10.09
CA ALA A 103 6.51 -2.53 8.63
C ALA A 103 7.96 -2.62 8.16
N LEU A 104 8.85 -1.77 8.67
CA LEU A 104 10.28 -1.75 8.29
C LEU A 104 10.96 -3.09 8.56
N ARG A 105 10.72 -3.71 9.71
CA ARG A 105 11.27 -5.02 10.04
C ARG A 105 10.80 -6.10 9.05
N ILE A 106 9.51 -6.11 8.71
CA ILE A 106 8.96 -7.10 7.76
C ILE A 106 9.46 -6.80 6.33
N TYR A 107 9.61 -5.54 5.92
CA TYR A 107 10.24 -5.21 4.64
C TYR A 107 11.68 -5.70 4.54
N GLN A 108 12.48 -5.56 5.61
CA GLN A 108 13.85 -6.06 5.66
C GLN A 108 13.89 -7.58 5.53
N GLU A 109 12.98 -8.29 6.20
CA GLU A 109 12.82 -9.73 6.09
C GLU A 109 12.44 -10.14 4.66
N ALA A 110 11.46 -9.47 4.06
CA ALA A 110 11.02 -9.70 2.68
C ALA A 110 12.16 -9.47 1.68
N TRP A 111 12.93 -8.39 1.86
CA TRP A 111 14.06 -8.08 1.01
C TRP A 111 15.17 -9.13 1.13
N THR A 112 15.50 -9.54 2.35
CA THR A 112 16.52 -10.57 2.60
C THR A 112 16.14 -11.90 1.95
N LEU A 113 14.88 -12.31 2.09
CA LEU A 113 14.37 -13.52 1.46
C LEU A 113 14.45 -13.45 -0.07
N GLY A 114 13.99 -12.33 -0.65
CA GLY A 114 14.07 -12.15 -2.10
C GLY A 114 15.51 -12.05 -2.64
N ALA A 115 16.45 -11.52 -1.85
CA ALA A 115 17.86 -11.45 -2.21
C ALA A 115 18.53 -12.84 -2.26
N GLN A 116 17.99 -13.83 -1.56
CA GLN A 116 18.50 -15.21 -1.57
C GLN A 116 18.08 -15.99 -2.81
N ALA A 117 17.15 -15.48 -3.63
CA ALA A 117 16.59 -16.19 -4.79
C ALA A 117 17.54 -16.41 -5.97
N GLY A 118 18.84 -16.09 -5.85
CA GLY A 118 19.88 -16.37 -6.85
C GLY A 118 19.92 -15.37 -8.02
N ASP A 119 20.59 -15.76 -9.13
CA ASP A 119 20.96 -14.89 -10.28
C ASP A 119 19.80 -14.19 -11.01
N THR A 120 18.58 -14.65 -10.83
CA THR A 120 17.36 -14.01 -11.39
C THR A 120 16.90 -12.80 -10.55
N SER A 121 17.50 -12.61 -9.41
CA SER A 121 17.10 -11.75 -8.31
C SER A 121 17.13 -10.24 -8.58
N PRO A 122 18.15 -9.61 -9.24
CA PRO A 122 18.23 -8.14 -9.28
C PRO A 122 17.05 -7.46 -9.96
N HIS A 123 16.57 -8.03 -11.07
CA HIS A 123 15.41 -7.48 -11.79
C HIS A 123 14.10 -7.69 -11.05
N ILE A 124 14.00 -8.76 -10.31
CA ILE A 124 12.80 -9.21 -9.64
C ILE A 124 12.63 -8.48 -8.30
N LEU A 125 13.70 -8.34 -7.53
CA LEU A 125 13.73 -7.49 -6.35
C LEU A 125 13.48 -6.02 -6.71
N SER A 126 13.99 -5.55 -7.87
CA SER A 126 13.71 -4.21 -8.35
C SER A 126 12.23 -3.99 -8.66
N SER A 127 11.47 -5.03 -9.04
CA SER A 127 10.03 -4.90 -9.24
C SER A 127 9.23 -4.73 -7.93
N VAL A 128 9.75 -5.28 -6.82
CA VAL A 128 9.10 -5.19 -5.50
C VAL A 128 9.60 -3.98 -4.71
N PHE A 129 10.92 -3.72 -4.76
CA PHE A 129 11.60 -2.76 -3.90
C PHE A 129 12.43 -1.71 -4.64
N GLY A 130 12.50 -1.75 -5.97
CA GLY A 130 13.35 -0.85 -6.76
C GLY A 130 12.86 0.58 -6.84
N GLN A 131 11.56 0.78 -6.61
CA GLN A 131 10.93 2.11 -6.60
C GLN A 131 9.97 2.23 -5.43
N PRO A 132 9.81 3.44 -4.86
CA PRO A 132 8.76 3.70 -3.91
C PRO A 132 7.38 3.44 -4.55
N LEU A 133 6.55 2.69 -3.87
CA LEU A 133 5.21 2.34 -4.33
C LEU A 133 4.16 2.98 -3.44
N ALA A 134 3.25 3.77 -4.03
CA ALA A 134 2.14 4.37 -3.30
C ALA A 134 1.19 3.29 -2.76
N LEU A 135 0.73 3.44 -1.53
CA LEU A 135 -0.14 2.48 -0.86
C LEU A 135 -1.56 3.05 -0.68
N PRO A 136 -2.62 2.24 -0.70
CA PRO A 136 -2.59 0.80 -1.01
C PRO A 136 -2.26 0.51 -2.47
N VAL A 137 -1.64 -0.63 -2.73
CA VAL A 137 -1.46 -1.10 -4.12
C VAL A 137 -2.80 -1.56 -4.64
N LEU A 138 -3.33 -0.82 -5.60
CA LEU A 138 -4.59 -1.17 -6.25
C LEU A 138 -4.36 -2.23 -7.34
N PRO A 139 -5.29 -3.16 -7.54
CA PRO A 139 -5.30 -3.99 -8.73
C PRO A 139 -5.31 -3.12 -9.99
N ALA A 140 -4.55 -3.52 -11.02
CA ALA A 140 -4.41 -2.76 -12.28
C ALA A 140 -5.77 -2.45 -12.95
N GLU A 141 -6.77 -3.29 -12.72
CA GLU A 141 -8.14 -3.14 -13.21
C GLU A 141 -8.87 -1.92 -12.61
N LEU A 142 -8.57 -1.57 -11.35
CA LEU A 142 -9.14 -0.39 -10.70
C LEU A 142 -8.39 0.91 -11.09
N ASP A 143 -7.13 0.78 -11.48
CA ASP A 143 -6.33 1.92 -11.96
C ASP A 143 -6.75 2.34 -13.38
N ALA A 144 -7.31 1.42 -14.17
CA ALA A 144 -7.75 1.64 -15.55
C ALA A 144 -9.13 2.34 -15.65
N ALA A 145 -9.91 2.38 -14.58
CA ALA A 145 -11.30 2.87 -14.57
C ALA A 145 -11.46 4.39 -14.50
N ALA A 146 -10.40 5.18 -14.62
CA ALA A 146 -10.53 6.63 -14.71
C ALA A 146 -11.15 7.01 -16.07
N PRO A 147 -12.33 7.68 -16.12
CA PRO A 147 -12.99 8.03 -17.37
C PRO A 147 -12.06 8.86 -18.26
N ALA A 148 -11.95 8.46 -19.54
CA ALA A 148 -11.26 9.24 -20.56
C ALA A 148 -12.03 10.53 -20.75
N ALA A 149 -11.54 11.63 -20.21
CA ALA A 149 -12.08 12.95 -20.47
C ALA A 149 -11.82 13.30 -21.95
N ALA A 150 -12.84 13.82 -22.64
CA ALA A 150 -12.81 14.16 -24.07
C ALA A 150 -11.78 15.25 -24.46
N ALA A 151 -11.25 16.01 -23.52
CA ALA A 151 -10.06 16.84 -23.69
C ALA A 151 -8.84 15.98 -23.28
N GLY A 152 -7.78 15.95 -24.08
CA GLY A 152 -6.58 15.12 -23.86
C GLY A 152 -6.17 15.09 -22.38
N PRO A 153 -5.64 13.96 -21.87
CA PRO A 153 -5.54 13.73 -20.43
C PRO A 153 -4.68 14.81 -19.79
N ALA A 154 -5.31 15.63 -18.94
CA ALA A 154 -4.57 16.57 -18.10
C ALA A 154 -3.60 15.79 -17.20
N TRP A 155 -2.37 16.27 -17.06
CA TRP A 155 -1.34 15.62 -16.26
C TRP A 155 -0.42 16.62 -15.56
N ILE A 156 0.11 16.20 -14.44
CA ILE A 156 1.13 16.93 -13.70
C ILE A 156 2.28 15.96 -13.42
N THR A 157 3.50 16.31 -13.82
CA THR A 157 4.72 15.57 -13.48
C THR A 157 5.33 16.18 -12.23
N SER A 158 5.50 15.35 -11.21
CA SER A 158 6.13 15.75 -9.96
C SER A 158 7.34 14.87 -9.65
N ARG A 159 8.30 15.46 -8.97
CA ARG A 159 9.49 14.80 -8.41
C ARG A 159 9.43 14.92 -6.90
N PHE A 160 9.71 13.85 -6.19
CA PHE A 160 9.77 13.84 -4.73
C PHE A 160 10.68 12.71 -4.24
N ALA A 161 11.15 12.82 -3.01
CA ALA A 161 11.84 11.77 -2.30
C ALA A 161 10.88 11.02 -1.38
N VAL A 162 11.13 9.74 -1.14
CA VAL A 162 10.43 8.95 -0.11
C VAL A 162 11.45 8.54 0.94
N ASN A 163 11.24 8.97 2.18
CA ASN A 163 12.13 8.64 3.28
C ASN A 163 11.95 7.19 3.77
N GLU A 164 12.82 6.74 4.67
CA GLU A 164 12.79 5.38 5.25
C GLU A 164 11.46 5.04 5.95
N SER A 165 10.74 6.06 6.41
CA SER A 165 9.42 5.87 7.02
C SER A 165 8.28 5.80 6.00
N GLY A 166 8.58 5.77 4.68
CA GLY A 166 7.59 5.70 3.62
C GLY A 166 6.76 6.97 3.48
N ARG A 167 7.34 8.15 3.77
CA ARG A 167 6.69 9.45 3.56
C ARG A 167 7.38 10.25 2.47
N ALA A 168 6.55 10.85 1.60
CA ALA A 168 7.07 11.77 0.59
C ALA A 168 7.62 13.05 1.26
N GLN A 169 8.70 13.57 0.69
CA GLN A 169 9.34 14.83 1.04
C GLN A 169 9.88 15.51 -0.22
N ASP A 170 10.21 16.78 -0.15
CA ASP A 170 10.81 17.55 -1.25
C ASP A 170 9.98 17.50 -2.56
N VAL A 171 8.66 17.66 -2.42
CA VAL A 171 7.73 17.56 -3.57
C VAL A 171 7.88 18.79 -4.46
N GLU A 172 8.35 18.57 -5.69
CA GLU A 172 8.52 19.56 -6.73
C GLU A 172 7.65 19.22 -7.94
N VAL A 173 6.93 20.20 -8.47
CA VAL A 173 6.22 20.08 -9.74
C VAL A 173 7.17 20.51 -10.86
N LEU A 174 7.40 19.61 -11.82
CA LEU A 174 8.32 19.83 -12.94
C LEU A 174 7.57 20.44 -14.13
N GLU A 175 6.44 19.87 -14.50
CA GLU A 175 5.68 20.28 -15.66
C GLU A 175 4.21 19.82 -15.56
N SER A 176 3.32 20.50 -16.28
CA SER A 176 1.90 20.10 -16.35
C SER A 176 1.29 20.49 -17.71
N SER A 177 0.26 19.75 -18.12
CA SER A 177 -0.50 20.07 -19.32
C SER A 177 -2.00 19.77 -19.09
N PRO A 178 -2.88 20.77 -19.17
CA PRO A 178 -2.59 22.21 -19.28
C PRO A 178 -1.82 22.76 -18.07
N PRO A 179 -1.29 24.00 -18.10
CA PRO A 179 -0.63 24.59 -16.93
C PRO A 179 -1.50 24.50 -15.68
N ALA A 180 -0.95 23.91 -14.62
CA ALA A 180 -1.71 23.68 -13.40
C ALA A 180 -1.83 24.96 -12.58
N ALA A 181 -3.02 25.26 -12.10
CA ALA A 181 -3.24 26.36 -11.16
C ALA A 181 -2.62 26.06 -9.80
N ASP A 182 -2.20 27.09 -9.06
CA ASP A 182 -1.57 26.97 -7.74
C ASP A 182 -2.40 26.09 -6.76
N LYS A 183 -3.72 26.20 -6.83
CA LYS A 183 -4.63 25.38 -6.03
C LYS A 183 -4.52 23.88 -6.35
N GLN A 184 -4.31 23.51 -7.61
CA GLN A 184 -4.13 22.11 -8.03
C GLN A 184 -2.77 21.59 -7.55
N ILE A 185 -1.71 22.40 -7.67
CA ILE A 185 -0.36 22.11 -7.16
C ILE A 185 -0.40 21.89 -5.65
N ALA A 186 -1.07 22.78 -4.92
CA ALA A 186 -1.20 22.65 -3.46
C ALA A 186 -1.96 21.37 -3.05
N ARG A 187 -3.02 21.02 -3.76
CA ARG A 187 -3.77 19.77 -3.53
C ARG A 187 -2.90 18.54 -3.80
N LEU A 188 -2.17 18.52 -4.92
CA LEU A 188 -1.25 17.44 -5.25
C LEU A 188 -0.17 17.26 -4.17
N ARG A 189 0.48 18.34 -3.75
CA ARG A 189 1.46 18.31 -2.65
C ARG A 189 0.86 17.73 -1.37
N LYS A 190 -0.30 18.22 -0.95
CA LYS A 190 -1.01 17.73 0.24
C LYS A 190 -1.30 16.23 0.13
N ARG A 191 -1.77 15.78 -1.03
CA ARG A 191 -2.06 14.36 -1.29
C ARG A 191 -0.78 13.51 -1.22
N LEU A 192 0.30 13.91 -1.89
CA LEU A 192 1.57 13.16 -1.88
C LEU A 192 2.16 13.06 -0.47
N LEU A 193 2.15 14.16 0.30
CA LEU A 193 2.63 14.17 1.69
C LEU A 193 1.79 13.30 2.63
N ALA A 194 0.49 13.15 2.35
CA ALA A 194 -0.40 12.30 3.12
C ALA A 194 -0.33 10.82 2.73
N THR A 195 0.07 10.52 1.48
CA THR A 195 0.14 9.15 0.96
C THR A 195 1.26 8.37 1.65
N PRO A 196 1.00 7.19 2.20
CA PRO A 196 2.04 6.27 2.62
C PRO A 196 2.65 5.58 1.40
N PHE A 197 3.95 5.28 1.46
CA PHE A 197 4.67 4.57 0.41
C PHE A 197 5.38 3.36 0.99
N ARG A 198 5.49 2.30 0.20
CA ARG A 198 6.50 1.27 0.42
C ARG A 198 7.87 1.91 0.12
N PRO A 199 8.83 1.86 1.06
CA PRO A 199 10.15 2.42 0.82
C PRO A 199 10.91 1.60 -0.23
N ARG A 200 11.86 2.25 -0.91
CA ARG A 200 12.84 1.54 -1.73
C ARG A 200 13.87 0.86 -0.83
N PHE A 201 14.28 -0.34 -1.24
CA PHE A 201 15.47 -1.00 -0.70
C PHE A 201 16.45 -1.25 -1.85
N ALA A 202 17.73 -0.93 -1.66
CA ALA A 202 18.79 -1.20 -2.61
C ALA A 202 19.91 -2.01 -1.96
N PRO A 203 20.64 -2.86 -2.74
CA PRO A 203 21.80 -3.56 -2.25
C PRO A 203 22.83 -2.54 -1.73
N GLY A 204 23.26 -2.67 -0.48
CA GLY A 204 24.23 -1.77 0.14
C GLY A 204 23.64 -0.57 0.88
N ASP A 205 22.37 -0.27 0.73
CA ASP A 205 21.68 0.80 1.46
C ASP A 205 21.15 0.31 2.82
N ALA A 206 22.05 0.07 3.73
CA ALA A 206 21.65 -0.07 5.14
C ALA A 206 21.13 1.27 5.71
N ARG A 207 21.32 2.38 4.98
CA ARG A 207 20.83 3.74 5.27
C ARG A 207 20.69 4.48 3.94
N GLY A 208 19.67 4.12 3.15
CA GLY A 208 19.51 4.66 1.81
C GLY A 208 19.24 6.16 1.80
N SER A 209 20.01 6.89 1.04
CA SER A 209 19.58 8.21 0.57
C SER A 209 18.30 8.01 -0.26
N PRO A 210 17.21 8.72 0.03
CA PRO A 210 15.94 8.51 -0.67
C PRO A 210 16.14 8.84 -2.15
N PRO A 211 15.82 7.90 -3.06
CA PRO A 211 15.85 8.20 -4.48
C PRO A 211 14.75 9.18 -4.81
N LEU A 212 15.04 10.12 -5.69
CA LEU A 212 14.04 10.99 -6.26
C LEU A 212 13.09 10.16 -7.13
N THR A 213 11.83 10.14 -6.75
CA THR A 213 10.79 9.44 -7.50
C THR A 213 10.10 10.43 -8.42
N ARG A 214 10.02 10.11 -9.71
CA ARG A 214 9.28 10.89 -10.69
C ARG A 214 7.92 10.26 -10.91
N LEU A 215 6.86 10.98 -10.59
CA LEU A 215 5.48 10.53 -10.75
C LEU A 215 4.72 11.45 -11.68
N ARG A 216 4.04 10.86 -12.67
CA ARG A 216 3.08 11.56 -13.51
C ARG A 216 1.68 11.26 -12.99
N SER A 217 0.98 12.27 -12.50
CA SER A 217 -0.37 12.12 -11.96
C SER A 217 -1.39 12.88 -12.81
N ARG A 218 -2.61 12.35 -12.88
CA ARG A 218 -3.74 13.08 -13.44
C ARG A 218 -4.29 14.01 -12.36
N PRO A 219 -4.57 15.30 -12.66
CA PRO A 219 -5.28 16.15 -11.74
C PRO A 219 -6.73 15.66 -11.61
N THR A 220 -7.17 15.47 -10.39
CA THR A 220 -8.57 15.24 -10.01
C THR A 220 -9.24 16.52 -9.58
#